data_3bdfc3a4f513e2d86052ecf260c4d890
#
_entry.id   3bdfc3a4f513e2d86052ecf260c4d890
#
_cell.length_a   1.000
_cell.length_b   1.000
_cell.length_c   1.000
_cell.angle_alpha   90.00
_cell.angle_beta   90.00
_cell.angle_gamma   90.00
#
_symmetry.space_group_name_H-M   'P 1'
#
loop_
_entity.id
_entity.type
_entity.pdbx_description
1 polymer ?
#
loop_
_entity_poly.entity_id
_entity_poly.type
_entity_poly.pdbx_seq_one_letter_code
_entity_poly.pdbx_strand_id
1 'polypeptide(L)'
;TKELIQTILSTELNVLSTLGNLNNHIGVPLTLLRLNNDHNIAVIEMGANQPNDIEELCLIADVNAGIITNIGKAHLEGFKNLEGVVKTKSALYHAVKKVNGILFYNADDSILKPILPDNTENYSYGMTQANITGILHELTPYISMNWSKKNYSSPTIETKMIGKYNFYN
;
A
#
# COMPACT_ATOMS: atom_id res chain seq x y z
N THR A 1 -3.22 3.25 6.17
CA THR A 1 -3.15 1.93 5.46
C THR A 1 -2.33 0.91 6.25
N LYS A 2 -1.05 1.17 6.55
CA LYS A 2 -0.13 0.23 7.20
C LYS A 2 -0.70 -0.37 8.50
N GLU A 3 -1.27 0.47 9.39
CA GLU A 3 -1.88 0.02 10.65
C GLU A 3 -3.05 -0.96 10.42
N LEU A 4 -3.89 -0.72 9.42
CA LEU A 4 -5.00 -1.60 9.08
C LEU A 4 -4.51 -2.95 8.56
N ILE A 5 -3.54 -2.95 7.66
CA ILE A 5 -2.92 -4.18 7.13
C ILE A 5 -2.32 -4.98 8.29
N GLN A 6 -1.54 -4.34 9.16
CA GLN A 6 -0.96 -4.99 10.34
C GLN A 6 -2.05 -5.59 11.23
N THR A 7 -3.08 -4.82 11.59
CA THR A 7 -4.15 -5.27 12.49
C THR A 7 -4.86 -6.51 11.93
N ILE A 8 -5.20 -6.49 10.63
CA ILE A 8 -5.90 -7.60 9.99
C ILE A 8 -4.98 -8.83 9.89
N LEU A 9 -3.75 -8.66 9.42
CA LEU A 9 -2.84 -9.79 9.29
C LEU A 9 -2.44 -10.40 10.63
N SER A 10 -2.38 -9.60 11.70
CA SER A 10 -2.04 -10.06 13.05
C SER A 10 -3.12 -10.94 13.70
N THR A 11 -4.29 -11.10 13.06
CA THR A 11 -5.28 -12.09 13.53
C THR A 11 -4.84 -13.54 13.27
N GLU A 12 -3.96 -13.77 12.30
CA GLU A 12 -3.53 -15.10 11.86
C GLU A 12 -2.01 -15.24 11.76
N LEU A 13 -1.27 -14.13 11.70
CA LEU A 13 0.16 -14.11 11.42
C LEU A 13 0.93 -13.33 12.49
N ASN A 14 2.20 -13.68 12.68
CA ASN A 14 3.12 -12.86 13.45
C ASN A 14 3.72 -11.78 12.51
N VAL A 15 3.28 -10.54 12.68
CA VAL A 15 3.56 -9.43 11.77
C VAL A 15 4.59 -8.47 12.34
N LEU A 16 5.73 -8.32 11.67
CA LEU A 16 6.58 -7.16 11.88
C LEU A 16 5.99 -5.96 11.13
N SER A 17 5.92 -4.79 11.75
CA SER A 17 5.52 -3.57 11.05
C SER A 17 6.37 -2.37 11.45
N THR A 18 6.40 -1.39 10.53
CA THR A 18 6.96 -0.06 10.80
C THR A 18 6.24 0.58 11.99
N LEU A 19 6.98 1.03 12.99
CA LEU A 19 6.44 1.77 14.14
C LEU A 19 6.30 3.25 13.80
N GLY A 20 5.12 3.82 14.09
CA GLY A 20 4.85 5.22 13.84
C GLY A 20 5.16 5.61 12.39
N ASN A 21 6.04 6.59 12.22
CA ASN A 21 6.48 7.12 10.93
C ASN A 21 7.97 6.80 10.61
N LEU A 22 8.50 5.70 11.11
CA LEU A 22 9.87 5.24 10.83
C LEU A 22 9.99 4.68 9.39
N ASN A 23 9.70 5.50 8.40
CA ASN A 23 9.53 5.14 7.00
C ASN A 23 10.61 5.67 6.06
N ASN A 24 11.74 6.15 6.62
CA ASN A 24 12.88 6.72 5.88
C ASN A 24 14.14 5.82 5.99
N HIS A 25 15.28 6.30 5.48
CA HIS A 25 16.59 5.60 5.45
C HIS A 25 17.15 5.21 6.82
N ILE A 26 16.61 5.76 7.90
CA ILE A 26 16.94 5.37 9.27
C ILE A 26 15.87 4.41 9.80
N GLY A 27 14.62 4.75 9.63
CA GLY A 27 13.50 4.04 10.21
C GLY A 27 13.25 2.66 9.60
N VAL A 28 13.43 2.50 8.29
CA VAL A 28 13.30 1.20 7.62
C VAL A 28 14.35 0.21 8.11
N PRO A 29 15.67 0.51 8.12
CA PRO A 29 16.66 -0.37 8.72
C PRO A 29 16.39 -0.70 10.20
N LEU A 30 16.00 0.28 11.01
CA LEU A 30 15.65 0.04 12.42
C LEU A 30 14.43 -0.89 12.57
N THR A 31 13.47 -0.83 11.66
CA THR A 31 12.36 -1.75 11.62
C THR A 31 12.83 -3.17 11.28
N LEU A 32 13.68 -3.31 10.26
CA LEU A 32 14.20 -4.61 9.82
C LEU A 32 15.11 -5.28 10.84
N LEU A 33 15.88 -4.52 11.64
CA LEU A 33 16.68 -5.06 12.75
C LEU A 33 15.85 -5.74 13.85
N ARG A 34 14.54 -5.54 13.86
CA ARG A 34 13.58 -6.23 14.75
C ARG A 34 13.07 -7.54 14.16
N LEU A 35 13.39 -7.83 12.89
CA LEU A 35 12.98 -9.08 12.23
C LEU A 35 13.67 -10.26 12.90
N ASN A 36 12.92 -11.32 13.16
CA ASN A 36 13.40 -12.58 13.67
C ASN A 36 12.65 -13.76 13.02
N ASN A 37 13.01 -14.97 13.37
CA ASN A 37 12.44 -16.20 12.78
C ASN A 37 10.97 -16.46 13.14
N ASP A 38 10.41 -15.73 14.09
CA ASP A 38 9.00 -15.87 14.48
C ASP A 38 8.06 -15.10 13.55
N HIS A 39 8.56 -14.07 12.84
CA HIS A 39 7.76 -13.28 11.95
C HIS A 39 7.44 -14.02 10.64
N ASN A 40 6.16 -14.03 10.27
CA ASN A 40 5.68 -14.61 9.02
C ASN A 40 5.68 -13.58 7.88
N ILE A 41 5.51 -12.30 8.22
CA ILE A 41 5.43 -11.20 7.26
C ILE A 41 5.94 -9.90 7.87
N ALA A 42 6.53 -9.05 7.02
CA ALA A 42 6.91 -7.68 7.39
C ALA A 42 6.10 -6.67 6.55
N VAL A 43 5.44 -5.73 7.21
CA VAL A 43 4.71 -4.61 6.59
C VAL A 43 5.52 -3.34 6.78
N ILE A 44 6.27 -2.99 5.75
CA ILE A 44 7.20 -1.86 5.77
C ILE A 44 6.60 -0.65 5.07
N GLU A 45 6.39 0.43 5.83
CA GLU A 45 6.01 1.72 5.26
C GLU A 45 7.25 2.44 4.73
N MET A 46 7.15 2.99 3.52
CA MET A 46 8.22 3.73 2.87
C MET A 46 7.73 5.14 2.52
N GLY A 47 8.42 6.14 3.04
CA GLY A 47 8.23 7.56 2.73
C GLY A 47 9.30 8.06 1.76
N ALA A 48 8.93 9.03 0.92
CA ALA A 48 9.87 9.67 0.01
C ALA A 48 9.76 11.19 0.09
N ASN A 49 10.90 11.85 0.18
CA ASN A 49 11.04 13.31 0.13
C ASN A 49 11.87 13.75 -1.09
N GLN A 50 12.66 12.85 -1.66
CA GLN A 50 13.57 13.10 -2.78
C GLN A 50 13.47 11.99 -3.84
N PRO A 51 13.92 12.25 -5.07
CA PRO A 51 14.09 11.21 -6.09
C PRO A 51 15.00 10.08 -5.58
N ASN A 52 14.68 8.84 -5.97
CA ASN A 52 15.35 7.59 -5.62
C ASN A 52 15.14 7.07 -4.19
N ASP A 53 14.56 7.85 -3.26
CA ASP A 53 14.31 7.37 -1.88
C ASP A 53 13.63 5.99 -1.85
N ILE A 54 12.56 5.80 -2.64
CA ILE A 54 11.84 4.51 -2.66
C ILE A 54 12.69 3.39 -3.26
N GLU A 55 13.51 3.67 -4.28
CA GLU A 55 14.40 2.66 -4.87
C GLU A 55 15.41 2.15 -3.83
N GLU A 56 16.04 3.05 -3.10
CA GLU A 56 17.00 2.71 -2.04
C GLU A 56 16.33 1.95 -0.89
N LEU A 57 15.15 2.38 -0.45
CA LEU A 57 14.39 1.69 0.61
C LEU A 57 13.95 0.29 0.17
N CYS A 58 13.59 0.09 -1.09
CA CYS A 58 13.26 -1.22 -1.65
C CYS A 58 14.47 -2.17 -1.65
N LEU A 59 15.67 -1.66 -1.96
CA LEU A 59 16.91 -2.44 -1.90
C LEU A 59 17.23 -2.87 -0.46
N ILE A 60 17.02 -1.98 0.50
CA ILE A 60 17.25 -2.27 1.94
C ILE A 60 16.25 -3.31 2.45
N ALA A 61 14.98 -3.20 2.03
CA ALA A 61 13.91 -4.04 2.56
C ALA A 61 13.72 -5.37 1.81
N ASP A 62 14.39 -5.57 0.67
CA ASP A 62 14.26 -6.77 -0.19
C ASP A 62 12.79 -7.15 -0.46
N VAL A 63 12.05 -6.19 -1.04
CA VAL A 63 10.59 -6.24 -1.16
C VAL A 63 10.13 -7.32 -2.14
N ASN A 64 9.11 -8.11 -1.79
CA ASN A 64 8.48 -9.11 -2.65
C ASN A 64 6.98 -8.87 -2.88
N ALA A 65 6.39 -7.91 -2.20
CA ALA A 65 5.05 -7.43 -2.46
C ALA A 65 5.00 -5.90 -2.31
N GLY A 66 4.10 -5.24 -3.04
CA GLY A 66 4.05 -3.78 -3.00
C GLY A 66 2.66 -3.21 -3.23
N ILE A 67 2.36 -2.15 -2.48
CA ILE A 67 1.17 -1.33 -2.66
C ILE A 67 1.56 0.15 -2.67
N ILE A 68 1.12 0.88 -3.70
CA ILE A 68 1.13 2.34 -3.69
C ILE A 68 -0.28 2.80 -3.37
N THR A 69 -0.45 3.40 -2.20
CA THR A 69 -1.79 3.79 -1.71
C THR A 69 -2.42 4.90 -2.53
N ASN A 70 -1.62 5.89 -2.91
CA ASN A 70 -2.01 6.99 -3.79
C ASN A 70 -0.77 7.72 -4.32
N ILE A 71 -0.98 8.50 -5.40
CA ILE A 71 -0.02 9.47 -5.91
C ILE A 71 -0.69 10.85 -5.84
N GLY A 72 -0.37 11.59 -4.77
CA GLY A 72 -0.88 12.94 -4.54
C GLY A 72 0.12 14.03 -4.93
N LYS A 73 -0.35 15.28 -4.93
CA LYS A 73 0.47 16.47 -5.17
C LYS A 73 1.29 16.90 -3.94
N ALA A 74 1.40 16.06 -2.91
CA ALA A 74 2.19 16.34 -1.72
C ALA A 74 3.70 16.31 -2.02
N HIS A 75 4.48 17.09 -1.30
CA HIS A 75 5.95 17.13 -1.39
C HIS A 75 6.52 17.60 -2.75
N LEU A 76 5.78 18.43 -3.50
CA LEU A 76 6.24 18.94 -4.81
C LEU A 76 7.57 19.70 -4.74
N GLU A 77 7.93 20.27 -3.58
CA GLU A 77 9.21 20.97 -3.38
C GLU A 77 10.41 20.04 -3.59
N GLY A 78 10.33 18.77 -3.16
CA GLY A 78 11.39 17.77 -3.34
C GLY A 78 11.41 17.12 -4.73
N PHE A 79 10.24 17.04 -5.40
CA PHE A 79 10.08 16.28 -6.66
C PHE A 79 9.92 17.15 -7.90
N LYS A 80 9.92 18.49 -7.76
CA LYS A 80 9.70 19.48 -8.82
C LYS A 80 8.29 19.47 -9.45
N ASN A 81 7.71 18.29 -9.73
CA ASN A 81 6.40 18.11 -10.36
C ASN A 81 5.80 16.73 -10.05
N LEU A 82 4.56 16.51 -10.49
CA LEU A 82 3.85 15.25 -10.30
C LEU A 82 4.57 14.06 -10.96
N GLU A 83 5.20 14.27 -12.11
CA GLU A 83 5.93 13.24 -12.83
C GLU A 83 7.10 12.70 -11.99
N GLY A 84 7.82 13.59 -11.29
CA GLY A 84 8.86 13.22 -10.33
C GLY A 84 8.33 12.34 -9.19
N VAL A 85 7.14 12.67 -8.64
CA VAL A 85 6.48 11.85 -7.62
C VAL A 85 6.10 10.48 -8.18
N VAL A 86 5.50 10.44 -9.37
CA VAL A 86 5.14 9.19 -10.06
C VAL A 86 6.36 8.33 -10.26
N LYS A 87 7.43 8.87 -10.84
CA LYS A 87 8.70 8.15 -11.09
C LYS A 87 9.29 7.58 -9.80
N THR A 88 9.34 8.39 -8.73
CA THR A 88 9.91 7.93 -7.46
C THR A 88 9.08 6.82 -6.83
N LYS A 89 7.75 6.97 -6.75
CA LYS A 89 6.90 5.95 -6.14
C LYS A 89 6.81 4.67 -6.99
N SER A 90 6.84 4.77 -8.32
CA SER A 90 6.82 3.60 -9.21
C SER A 90 8.06 2.71 -9.08
N ALA A 91 9.15 3.20 -8.49
CA ALA A 91 10.31 2.39 -8.16
C ALA A 91 9.95 1.15 -7.32
N LEU A 92 8.96 1.25 -6.42
CA LEU A 92 8.44 0.09 -5.69
C LEU A 92 7.90 -1.00 -6.63
N TYR A 93 7.10 -0.62 -7.63
CA TYR A 93 6.54 -1.59 -8.57
C TYR A 93 7.61 -2.25 -9.41
N HIS A 94 8.64 -1.50 -9.82
CA HIS A 94 9.79 -2.07 -10.55
C HIS A 94 10.64 -3.00 -9.68
N ALA A 95 10.85 -2.66 -8.40
CA ALA A 95 11.57 -3.53 -7.46
C ALA A 95 10.84 -4.87 -7.27
N VAL A 96 9.53 -4.83 -7.01
CA VAL A 96 8.70 -6.03 -6.84
C VAL A 96 8.69 -6.89 -8.12
N LYS A 97 8.61 -6.27 -9.31
CA LYS A 97 8.69 -6.98 -10.59
C LYS A 97 10.00 -7.76 -10.74
N LYS A 98 11.14 -7.19 -10.36
CA LYS A 98 12.47 -7.83 -10.49
C LYS A 98 12.53 -9.19 -9.79
N VAL A 99 11.74 -9.38 -8.73
CA VAL A 99 11.69 -10.63 -7.94
C VAL A 99 10.45 -11.48 -8.27
N ASN A 100 9.70 -11.16 -9.33
CA ASN A 100 8.42 -11.78 -9.68
C ASN A 100 7.41 -11.77 -8.53
N GLY A 101 7.38 -10.67 -7.79
CA GLY A 101 6.50 -10.46 -6.64
C GLY A 101 5.10 -10.01 -7.04
N ILE A 102 4.30 -9.64 -6.03
CA ILE A 102 2.88 -9.31 -6.17
C ILE A 102 2.64 -7.82 -5.96
N LEU A 103 1.87 -7.20 -6.86
CA LEU A 103 1.47 -5.80 -6.75
C LEU A 103 0.01 -5.66 -6.37
N PHE A 104 -0.27 -4.69 -5.50
CA PHE A 104 -1.62 -4.27 -5.16
C PHE A 104 -1.82 -2.82 -5.58
N TYR A 105 -3.00 -2.50 -6.16
CA TYR A 105 -3.27 -1.13 -6.59
C TYR A 105 -4.76 -0.78 -6.54
N ASN A 106 -5.05 0.48 -6.30
CA ASN A 106 -6.39 1.03 -6.39
C ASN A 106 -6.76 1.22 -7.87
N ALA A 107 -7.77 0.48 -8.35
CA ALA A 107 -8.23 0.54 -9.74
C ALA A 107 -8.96 1.85 -10.07
N ASP A 108 -9.49 2.55 -9.06
CA ASP A 108 -10.16 3.83 -9.23
C ASP A 108 -9.18 5.01 -9.31
N ASP A 109 -7.88 4.78 -9.03
CA ASP A 109 -6.83 5.79 -9.23
C ASP A 109 -6.29 5.73 -10.67
N SER A 110 -6.57 6.77 -11.43
CA SER A 110 -6.20 6.87 -12.85
C SER A 110 -4.69 6.88 -13.12
N ILE A 111 -3.86 7.12 -12.10
CA ILE A 111 -2.39 7.18 -12.22
C ILE A 111 -1.77 5.80 -11.96
N LEU A 112 -2.33 5.00 -11.06
CA LEU A 112 -1.68 3.76 -10.61
C LEU A 112 -1.69 2.66 -11.68
N LYS A 113 -2.80 2.47 -12.39
CA LYS A 113 -2.91 1.42 -13.40
C LYS A 113 -1.92 1.61 -14.57
N PRO A 114 -1.74 2.81 -15.15
CA PRO A 114 -0.79 3.03 -16.24
C PRO A 114 0.69 2.81 -15.88
N ILE A 115 1.04 2.87 -14.60
CA ILE A 115 2.43 2.69 -14.16
C ILE A 115 2.76 1.26 -13.70
N LEU A 116 1.79 0.34 -13.80
CA LEU A 116 2.05 -1.08 -13.53
C LEU A 116 3.00 -1.64 -14.57
N PRO A 117 4.05 -2.36 -14.17
CA PRO A 117 4.92 -3.03 -15.12
C PRO A 117 4.20 -4.21 -15.81
N ASP A 118 4.44 -4.40 -17.10
CA ASP A 118 3.92 -5.54 -17.86
C ASP A 118 4.32 -6.88 -17.25
N ASN A 119 3.46 -7.90 -17.42
CA ASN A 119 3.74 -9.28 -16.97
C ASN A 119 4.09 -9.40 -15.48
N THR A 120 3.48 -8.60 -14.63
CA THR A 120 3.61 -8.69 -13.18
C THR A 120 2.29 -9.17 -12.58
N GLU A 121 2.35 -10.13 -11.66
CA GLU A 121 1.17 -10.55 -10.91
C GLU A 121 0.63 -9.36 -10.12
N ASN A 122 -0.65 -9.05 -10.30
CA ASN A 122 -1.25 -7.91 -9.61
C ASN A 122 -2.70 -8.18 -9.21
N TYR A 123 -3.11 -7.51 -8.14
CA TYR A 123 -4.46 -7.53 -7.62
C TYR A 123 -4.97 -6.10 -7.44
N SER A 124 -6.10 -5.83 -8.06
CA SER A 124 -6.75 -4.52 -7.96
C SER A 124 -7.86 -4.52 -6.90
N TYR A 125 -8.04 -3.38 -6.26
CA TYR A 125 -9.18 -3.09 -5.41
C TYR A 125 -9.79 -1.74 -5.80
N GLY A 126 -11.08 -1.55 -5.54
CA GLY A 126 -11.76 -0.30 -5.91
C GLY A 126 -13.28 -0.43 -5.82
N MET A 127 -14.00 0.57 -6.31
CA MET A 127 -15.48 0.56 -6.34
C MET A 127 -16.01 -0.15 -7.59
N THR A 128 -15.24 -0.16 -8.69
CA THR A 128 -15.65 -0.74 -9.97
C THR A 128 -14.50 -1.47 -10.66
N GLN A 129 -14.83 -2.49 -11.44
CA GLN A 129 -13.87 -3.20 -12.32
C GLN A 129 -12.54 -3.61 -11.67
N ALA A 130 -12.61 -4.12 -10.44
CA ALA A 130 -11.45 -4.57 -9.67
C ALA A 130 -11.58 -6.04 -9.28
N ASN A 131 -10.46 -6.67 -8.90
CA ASN A 131 -10.45 -8.04 -8.36
C ASN A 131 -11.21 -8.12 -7.03
N ILE A 132 -11.13 -7.04 -6.23
CA ILE A 132 -11.89 -6.85 -5.00
C ILE A 132 -12.68 -5.55 -5.16
N THR A 133 -14.00 -5.64 -5.12
CA THR A 133 -14.87 -4.45 -5.22
C THR A 133 -15.48 -4.13 -3.88
N GLY A 134 -15.40 -2.84 -3.49
CA GLY A 134 -16.03 -2.31 -2.30
C GLY A 134 -17.28 -1.51 -2.64
N ILE A 135 -18.30 -1.62 -1.80
CA ILE A 135 -19.52 -0.80 -1.85
C ILE A 135 -19.54 0.06 -0.58
N LEU A 136 -19.54 1.35 -0.78
CA LEU A 136 -19.66 2.32 0.29
C LEU A 136 -21.14 2.59 0.56
N HIS A 137 -21.61 2.35 1.79
CA HIS A 137 -22.99 2.60 2.21
C HIS A 137 -23.15 3.95 2.88
N GLU A 138 -22.31 4.24 3.88
CA GLU A 138 -22.37 5.47 4.67
C GLU A 138 -20.98 6.09 4.85
N LEU A 139 -20.97 7.42 5.04
CA LEU A 139 -19.76 8.21 5.28
C LEU A 139 -19.84 8.98 6.61
N THR A 140 -21.01 9.11 7.19
CA THR A 140 -21.25 9.97 8.38
C THR A 140 -22.05 9.22 9.45
N PRO A 141 -21.60 9.24 10.70
CA PRO A 141 -20.32 9.81 11.16
C PRO A 141 -19.10 8.97 10.77
N TYR A 142 -19.29 7.66 10.48
CA TYR A 142 -18.25 6.70 10.18
C TYR A 142 -18.54 5.98 8.85
N ILE A 143 -17.52 5.37 8.29
CA ILE A 143 -17.64 4.57 7.07
C ILE A 143 -18.34 3.25 7.38
N SER A 144 -19.41 2.96 6.66
CA SER A 144 -20.04 1.65 6.56
C SER A 144 -19.89 1.13 5.14
N MET A 145 -19.41 -0.09 4.99
CA MET A 145 -19.08 -0.68 3.69
C MET A 145 -19.18 -2.21 3.68
N ASN A 146 -19.26 -2.79 2.52
CA ASN A 146 -18.93 -4.19 2.30
C ASN A 146 -17.99 -4.34 1.09
N TRP A 147 -17.39 -5.50 0.94
CA TRP A 147 -16.57 -5.83 -0.22
C TRP A 147 -16.95 -7.20 -0.78
N SER A 148 -16.61 -7.41 -2.05
CA SER A 148 -16.82 -8.68 -2.72
C SER A 148 -15.60 -9.08 -3.56
N LYS A 149 -15.38 -10.38 -3.67
CA LYS A 149 -14.35 -11.00 -4.51
C LYS A 149 -14.92 -12.26 -5.15
N LYS A 150 -15.04 -12.27 -6.48
CA LYS A 150 -15.67 -13.37 -7.21
C LYS A 150 -17.07 -13.69 -6.62
N ASN A 151 -17.26 -14.88 -6.06
CA ASN A 151 -18.54 -15.37 -5.53
C ASN A 151 -18.70 -15.12 -4.00
N TYR A 152 -17.81 -14.38 -3.39
CA TYR A 152 -17.89 -14.05 -1.97
C TYR A 152 -18.22 -12.58 -1.78
N SER A 153 -19.10 -12.30 -0.84
CA SER A 153 -19.37 -10.95 -0.33
C SER A 153 -19.23 -10.92 1.17
N SER A 154 -18.55 -9.91 1.69
CA SER A 154 -18.44 -9.71 3.13
C SER A 154 -19.79 -9.29 3.72
N PRO A 155 -20.05 -9.49 5.02
CA PRO A 155 -21.09 -8.75 5.71
C PRO A 155 -20.79 -7.25 5.65
N THR A 156 -21.76 -6.43 6.04
CA THR A 156 -21.55 -5.00 6.23
C THR A 156 -20.54 -4.78 7.37
N ILE A 157 -19.55 -3.98 7.10
CA ILE A 157 -18.48 -3.62 8.03
C ILE A 157 -18.74 -2.20 8.52
N GLU A 158 -19.04 -2.07 9.80
CA GLU A 158 -19.15 -0.79 10.49
C GLU A 158 -17.77 -0.39 11.03
N THR A 159 -17.24 0.73 10.58
CA THR A 159 -15.93 1.21 11.01
C THR A 159 -16.05 2.36 11.99
N LYS A 160 -14.94 2.77 12.60
CA LYS A 160 -14.81 4.04 13.33
C LYS A 160 -13.95 5.05 12.55
N MET A 161 -13.83 4.85 11.24
CA MET A 161 -13.01 5.71 10.37
C MET A 161 -13.87 6.79 9.73
N ILE A 162 -13.29 7.97 9.56
CA ILE A 162 -13.92 9.16 9.00
C ILE A 162 -13.24 9.52 7.69
N GLY A 163 -14.04 9.93 6.71
CA GLY A 163 -13.56 10.43 5.41
C GLY A 163 -13.41 9.35 4.34
N LYS A 164 -13.86 9.66 3.14
CA LYS A 164 -13.94 8.74 1.99
C LYS A 164 -12.58 8.09 1.64
N TYR A 165 -11.48 8.76 1.90
CA TYR A 165 -10.14 8.21 1.62
C TYR A 165 -9.83 6.94 2.43
N ASN A 166 -10.43 6.79 3.61
CA ASN A 166 -10.27 5.60 4.44
C ASN A 166 -11.04 4.38 3.90
N PHE A 167 -11.97 4.56 2.97
CA PHE A 167 -12.61 3.46 2.27
C PHE A 167 -11.61 2.63 1.43
N TYR A 168 -10.58 3.29 0.90
CA TYR A 168 -9.54 2.64 0.09
C TYR A 168 -8.37 2.09 0.93
N ASN A 169 -8.34 2.37 2.22
CA ASN A 169 -7.33 1.84 3.13
C ASN A 169 -7.69 0.46 3.66
#